data_ca854a5c6ceedaa31ddb2d9fef784c82
#
_entry.id   ca854a5c6ceedaa31ddb2d9fef784c82
#
_cell.length_a   1.000
_cell.length_b   1.000
_cell.length_c   1.000
_cell.angle_alpha   90.00
_cell.angle_beta   90.00
_cell.angle_gamma   90.00
#
_symmetry.space_group_name_H-M   'P 1'
#
loop_
_entity.id
_entity.type
_entity.pdbx_description
1 polymer ?
#
loop_
_entity_poly.entity_id
_entity_poly.type
_entity_poly.pdbx_seq_one_letter_code
_entity_poly.pdbx_strand_id
1 'polypeptide(L)'
;MDLELRGKAAIVTGGSRGIGKAIAHELAREGASVAIAARGREALEATAAEISDETDMPVTPIVADTAREDSVRDMVSRAVDVLGGVDILVNSAAEVGSRVAFPLPEIDVEVFRGELNVKVLGALRCIQHVAPHMIRRGWGRIINISGMNARNAGSVIGSARNVALVAMTKNIADELGPHGINVTVVHPGLTLTERYHAQAEATAAERGVPLETVINERFGANVLGRPMTAIDVAYVVTFLASPKATAINGDVIAVAGGYPRAIYY
;
A
#
# COMPACT_ATOMS: atom_id res chain seq x y z
N MET A 1 -18.89 7.21 -10.85
CA MET A 1 -17.91 8.22 -11.37
C MET A 1 -16.91 7.43 -12.20
N ASP A 2 -16.68 7.79 -13.42
CA ASP A 2 -15.59 7.21 -14.20
C ASP A 2 -14.27 7.79 -13.70
N LEU A 3 -13.35 6.92 -13.30
CA LEU A 3 -12.04 7.29 -12.76
C LEU A 3 -10.98 7.52 -13.85
N GLU A 4 -11.31 7.28 -15.11
CA GLU A 4 -10.42 7.50 -16.28
C GLU A 4 -9.08 6.75 -16.14
N LEU A 5 -9.13 5.53 -15.59
CA LEU A 5 -7.94 4.69 -15.39
C LEU A 5 -7.69 3.70 -16.54
N ARG A 6 -8.64 3.57 -17.47
CA ARG A 6 -8.48 2.71 -18.65
C ARG A 6 -7.25 3.09 -19.45
N GLY A 7 -6.38 2.10 -19.70
CA GLY A 7 -5.12 2.29 -20.43
C GLY A 7 -3.99 2.92 -19.61
N LYS A 8 -4.17 3.16 -18.32
CA LYS A 8 -3.07 3.52 -17.40
C LYS A 8 -2.24 2.30 -17.02
N ALA A 9 -0.95 2.51 -16.84
CA ALA A 9 0.00 1.48 -16.42
C ALA A 9 0.37 1.65 -14.94
N ALA A 10 0.12 0.62 -14.12
CA ALA A 10 0.32 0.67 -12.68
C ALA A 10 1.31 -0.36 -12.17
N ILE A 11 2.18 0.02 -11.22
CA ILE A 11 2.98 -0.90 -10.40
C ILE A 11 2.44 -0.88 -8.98
N VAL A 12 2.17 -2.07 -8.41
CA VAL A 12 1.77 -2.24 -7.01
C VAL A 12 2.78 -3.14 -6.30
N THR A 13 3.60 -2.57 -5.42
CA THR A 13 4.52 -3.35 -4.58
C THR A 13 3.75 -3.96 -3.40
N GLY A 14 4.14 -5.17 -2.95
CA GLY A 14 3.37 -5.90 -1.94
C GLY A 14 2.03 -6.40 -2.46
N GLY A 15 1.89 -6.60 -3.78
CA GLY A 15 0.64 -6.92 -4.46
C GLY A 15 0.15 -8.36 -4.35
N SER A 16 0.88 -9.26 -3.67
CA SER A 16 0.52 -10.68 -3.60
C SER A 16 -0.55 -11.03 -2.56
N ARG A 17 -0.98 -10.11 -1.72
CA ARG A 17 -2.00 -10.33 -0.66
C ARG A 17 -2.47 -9.03 -0.02
N GLY A 18 -3.53 -9.11 0.77
CA GLY A 18 -4.02 -8.05 1.64
C GLY A 18 -4.34 -6.75 0.89
N ILE A 19 -3.92 -5.63 1.46
CA ILE A 19 -4.21 -4.29 0.91
C ILE A 19 -3.63 -4.13 -0.51
N GLY A 20 -2.39 -4.59 -0.75
CA GLY A 20 -1.77 -4.49 -2.08
C GLY A 20 -2.51 -5.30 -3.14
N LYS A 21 -2.97 -6.51 -2.83
CA LYS A 21 -3.80 -7.34 -3.72
C LYS A 21 -5.13 -6.63 -4.03
N ALA A 22 -5.83 -6.13 -3.02
CA ALA A 22 -7.10 -5.43 -3.21
C ALA A 22 -6.93 -4.16 -4.08
N ILE A 23 -5.84 -3.41 -3.90
CA ILE A 23 -5.53 -2.24 -4.73
C ILE A 23 -5.28 -2.65 -6.19
N ALA A 24 -4.48 -3.69 -6.40
CA ALA A 24 -4.20 -4.19 -7.75
C ALA A 24 -5.48 -4.66 -8.46
N HIS A 25 -6.36 -5.35 -7.73
CA HIS A 25 -7.66 -5.77 -8.23
C HIS A 25 -8.54 -4.58 -8.64
N GLU A 26 -8.69 -3.57 -7.79
CA GLU A 26 -9.52 -2.41 -8.11
C GLU A 26 -8.95 -1.57 -9.26
N LEU A 27 -7.63 -1.41 -9.35
CA LEU A 27 -7.00 -0.75 -10.50
C LEU A 27 -7.26 -1.51 -11.80
N ALA A 28 -7.14 -2.84 -11.79
CA ALA A 28 -7.45 -3.68 -12.95
C ALA A 28 -8.94 -3.59 -13.32
N ARG A 29 -9.85 -3.65 -12.34
CA ARG A 29 -11.30 -3.50 -12.55
C ARG A 29 -11.68 -2.16 -13.19
N GLU A 30 -10.95 -1.10 -12.90
CA GLU A 30 -11.10 0.21 -13.55
C GLU A 30 -10.38 0.31 -14.91
N GLY A 31 -9.82 -0.81 -15.41
CA GLY A 31 -9.23 -0.91 -16.75
C GLY A 31 -7.76 -0.51 -16.85
N ALA A 32 -7.05 -0.40 -15.75
CA ALA A 32 -5.60 -0.21 -15.76
C ALA A 32 -4.87 -1.52 -16.04
N SER A 33 -3.74 -1.44 -16.76
CA SER A 33 -2.78 -2.55 -16.87
C SER A 33 -1.90 -2.57 -15.64
N VAL A 34 -1.86 -3.69 -14.90
CA VAL A 34 -1.23 -3.74 -13.58
C VAL A 34 -0.05 -4.71 -13.55
N ALA A 35 1.09 -4.27 -13.04
CA ALA A 35 2.16 -5.14 -12.58
C ALA A 35 2.13 -5.21 -11.04
N ILE A 36 2.07 -6.43 -10.50
CA ILE A 36 2.19 -6.66 -9.05
C ILE A 36 3.58 -7.18 -8.72
N ALA A 37 4.17 -6.67 -7.62
CA ALA A 37 5.50 -7.07 -7.20
C ALA A 37 5.53 -7.57 -5.76
N ALA A 38 6.21 -8.71 -5.53
CA ALA A 38 6.46 -9.27 -4.20
C ALA A 38 7.61 -10.28 -4.26
N ARG A 39 8.12 -10.72 -3.10
CA ARG A 39 9.24 -11.67 -3.01
C ARG A 39 8.84 -13.12 -3.31
N GLY A 40 7.66 -13.52 -2.91
CA GLY A 40 7.17 -14.90 -3.05
C GLY A 40 6.53 -15.14 -4.40
N ARG A 41 7.20 -15.92 -5.27
CA ARG A 41 6.77 -16.20 -6.64
C ARG A 41 5.40 -16.85 -6.72
N GLU A 42 5.20 -17.96 -6.03
CA GLU A 42 3.98 -18.77 -6.11
C GLU A 42 2.71 -17.95 -5.76
N ALA A 43 2.72 -17.30 -4.59
CA ALA A 43 1.60 -16.46 -4.17
C ALA A 43 1.37 -15.26 -5.12
N LEU A 44 2.45 -14.74 -5.71
CA LEU A 44 2.37 -13.61 -6.63
C LEU A 44 1.75 -14.03 -7.97
N GLU A 45 2.17 -15.15 -8.53
CA GLU A 45 1.64 -15.71 -9.78
C GLU A 45 0.17 -16.13 -9.60
N ALA A 46 -0.18 -16.78 -8.50
CA ALA A 46 -1.56 -17.13 -8.18
C ALA A 46 -2.46 -15.88 -8.07
N THR A 47 -2.00 -14.84 -7.39
CA THR A 47 -2.75 -13.59 -7.28
C THR A 47 -2.91 -12.88 -8.63
N ALA A 48 -1.87 -12.89 -9.47
CA ALA A 48 -1.96 -12.29 -10.81
C ALA A 48 -3.00 -13.01 -11.68
N ALA A 49 -3.01 -14.33 -11.66
CA ALA A 49 -4.00 -15.14 -12.39
C ALA A 49 -5.42 -14.86 -11.88
N GLU A 50 -5.63 -14.91 -10.56
CA GLU A 50 -6.92 -14.62 -9.93
C GLU A 50 -7.48 -13.24 -10.34
N ILE A 51 -6.66 -12.19 -10.22
CA ILE A 51 -7.13 -10.84 -10.59
C ILE A 51 -7.41 -10.76 -12.10
N SER A 52 -6.58 -11.38 -12.93
CA SER A 52 -6.79 -11.37 -14.38
C SER A 52 -8.10 -12.07 -14.77
N ASP A 53 -8.40 -13.20 -14.14
CA ASP A 53 -9.63 -13.97 -14.40
C ASP A 53 -10.89 -13.22 -13.92
N GLU A 54 -10.80 -12.48 -12.79
CA GLU A 54 -11.94 -11.77 -12.23
C GLU A 54 -12.22 -10.40 -12.91
N THR A 55 -11.22 -9.81 -13.56
CA THR A 55 -11.33 -8.46 -14.13
C THR A 55 -11.26 -8.39 -15.65
N ASP A 56 -10.98 -9.51 -16.33
CA ASP A 56 -10.67 -9.57 -17.76
C ASP A 56 -9.48 -8.66 -18.19
N MET A 57 -8.64 -8.25 -17.21
CA MET A 57 -7.48 -7.39 -17.44
C MET A 57 -6.18 -8.15 -17.14
N PRO A 58 -5.16 -8.07 -18.00
CA PRO A 58 -3.90 -8.76 -17.74
C PRO A 58 -3.16 -8.14 -16.54
N VAL A 59 -2.82 -8.99 -15.56
CA VAL A 59 -1.99 -8.62 -14.42
C VAL A 59 -0.65 -9.35 -14.50
N THR A 60 0.45 -8.59 -14.49
CA THR A 60 1.80 -9.14 -14.64
C THR A 60 2.47 -9.34 -13.30
N PRO A 61 2.84 -10.59 -12.92
CA PRO A 61 3.61 -10.82 -11.69
C PRO A 61 5.11 -10.55 -11.93
N ILE A 62 5.75 -9.76 -11.06
CA ILE A 62 7.18 -9.47 -11.09
C ILE A 62 7.78 -9.78 -9.72
N VAL A 63 8.62 -10.81 -9.64
CA VAL A 63 9.32 -11.11 -8.38
C VAL A 63 10.34 -10.02 -8.08
N ALA A 64 10.17 -9.35 -6.93
CA ALA A 64 11.06 -8.27 -6.51
C ALA A 64 11.15 -8.13 -4.99
N ASP A 65 12.32 -7.66 -4.54
CA ASP A 65 12.57 -7.26 -3.16
C ASP A 65 12.86 -5.76 -3.11
N THR A 66 11.96 -4.99 -2.51
CA THR A 66 12.10 -3.52 -2.39
C THR A 66 13.24 -3.10 -1.46
N ALA A 67 13.77 -4.01 -0.65
CA ALA A 67 14.96 -3.77 0.17
C ALA A 67 16.26 -3.71 -0.64
N ARG A 68 16.25 -4.10 -1.92
CA ARG A 68 17.41 -4.22 -2.79
C ARG A 68 17.28 -3.33 -4.02
N GLU A 69 18.29 -2.51 -4.24
CA GLU A 69 18.36 -1.52 -5.33
C GLU A 69 18.30 -2.19 -6.72
N ASP A 70 19.12 -3.23 -6.93
CA ASP A 70 19.15 -4.00 -8.18
C ASP A 70 17.81 -4.62 -8.52
N SER A 71 17.14 -5.20 -7.52
CA SER A 71 15.84 -5.82 -7.68
C SER A 71 14.74 -4.81 -8.04
N VAL A 72 14.77 -3.60 -7.45
CA VAL A 72 13.82 -2.54 -7.78
C VAL A 72 14.04 -2.00 -9.20
N ARG A 73 15.30 -1.75 -9.58
CA ARG A 73 15.65 -1.32 -10.94
C ARG A 73 15.13 -2.31 -11.98
N ASP A 74 15.41 -3.61 -11.78
CA ASP A 74 15.02 -4.66 -12.71
C ASP A 74 13.49 -4.84 -12.76
N MET A 75 12.81 -4.69 -11.62
CA MET A 75 11.34 -4.67 -11.54
C MET A 75 10.74 -3.53 -12.37
N VAL A 76 11.24 -2.31 -12.21
CA VAL A 76 10.71 -1.15 -12.95
C VAL A 76 11.01 -1.29 -14.44
N SER A 77 12.23 -1.70 -14.83
CA SER A 77 12.55 -1.96 -16.25
C SER A 77 11.58 -2.96 -16.87
N ARG A 78 11.37 -4.10 -16.21
CA ARG A 78 10.44 -5.13 -16.69
C ARG A 78 9.00 -4.64 -16.77
N ALA A 79 8.54 -3.87 -15.77
CA ALA A 79 7.19 -3.29 -15.79
C ALA A 79 7.02 -2.32 -16.96
N VAL A 80 8.01 -1.46 -17.22
CA VAL A 80 8.02 -0.54 -18.37
C VAL A 80 7.96 -1.29 -19.69
N ASP A 81 8.74 -2.38 -19.85
CA ASP A 81 8.76 -3.19 -21.07
C ASP A 81 7.40 -3.85 -21.35
N VAL A 82 6.77 -4.40 -20.30
CA VAL A 82 5.49 -5.15 -20.45
C VAL A 82 4.29 -4.20 -20.57
N LEU A 83 4.25 -3.11 -19.76
CA LEU A 83 3.11 -2.20 -19.69
C LEU A 83 3.23 -1.01 -20.69
N GLY A 84 4.37 -0.85 -21.35
CA GLY A 84 4.64 0.29 -22.21
C GLY A 84 4.93 1.60 -21.46
N GLY A 85 5.15 1.53 -20.16
CA GLY A 85 5.50 2.65 -19.28
C GLY A 85 4.92 2.50 -17.88
N VAL A 86 5.00 3.56 -17.06
CA VAL A 86 4.42 3.60 -15.71
C VAL A 86 3.75 4.95 -15.48
N ASP A 87 2.48 4.91 -15.17
CA ASP A 87 1.63 6.07 -14.85
C ASP A 87 1.33 6.13 -13.34
N ILE A 88 1.21 4.97 -12.70
CA ILE A 88 0.80 4.84 -11.30
C ILE A 88 1.81 3.96 -10.56
N LEU A 89 2.26 4.41 -9.39
CA LEU A 89 3.04 3.61 -8.46
C LEU A 89 2.34 3.56 -7.11
N VAL A 90 2.05 2.35 -6.63
CA VAL A 90 1.55 2.13 -5.27
C VAL A 90 2.62 1.39 -4.45
N ASN A 91 3.19 2.08 -3.48
CA ASN A 91 4.14 1.51 -2.53
C ASN A 91 3.38 0.91 -1.34
N SER A 92 3.07 -0.38 -1.42
CA SER A 92 2.37 -1.15 -0.37
C SER A 92 3.23 -2.27 0.24
N ALA A 93 4.49 -2.42 -0.18
CA ALA A 93 5.40 -3.39 0.40
C ALA A 93 5.72 -3.07 1.88
N ALA A 94 5.63 -4.09 2.73
CA ALA A 94 5.97 -4.02 4.14
C ALA A 94 6.40 -5.41 4.63
N GLU A 95 7.18 -5.47 5.71
CA GLU A 95 7.48 -6.75 6.36
C GLU A 95 6.21 -7.35 6.96
N VAL A 96 5.91 -8.58 6.53
CA VAL A 96 4.70 -9.28 6.96
C VAL A 96 5.03 -10.14 8.18
N GLY A 97 4.35 -9.85 9.29
CA GLY A 97 4.50 -10.63 10.50
C GLY A 97 5.56 -10.10 11.46
N SER A 98 6.27 -9.05 11.12
CA SER A 98 7.15 -8.41 12.09
C SER A 98 6.34 -7.81 13.23
N ARG A 99 6.75 -8.09 14.45
CA ARG A 99 6.28 -7.38 15.63
C ARG A 99 7.00 -6.04 15.68
N VAL A 100 6.27 -4.96 15.59
CA VAL A 100 6.84 -3.60 15.62
C VAL A 100 6.54 -2.85 16.91
N ALA A 101 5.77 -3.44 17.81
CA ALA A 101 5.47 -2.91 19.13
C ALA A 101 6.23 -3.75 20.18
N PHE A 102 7.28 -3.16 20.73
CA PHE A 102 8.12 -3.74 21.79
C PHE A 102 8.21 -2.76 22.95
N PRO A 103 8.30 -3.23 24.21
CA PRO A 103 8.78 -2.41 25.32
C PRO A 103 10.18 -1.86 25.00
N LEU A 104 10.50 -0.66 25.49
CA LEU A 104 11.76 0.04 25.18
C LEU A 104 13.02 -0.85 25.35
N PRO A 105 13.17 -1.68 26.40
CA PRO A 105 14.36 -2.51 26.55
C PRO A 105 14.46 -3.66 25.53
N GLU A 106 13.36 -4.00 24.84
CA GLU A 106 13.28 -5.10 23.87
C GLU A 106 13.36 -4.61 22.42
N ILE A 107 13.53 -3.30 22.19
CA ILE A 107 13.61 -2.76 20.82
C ILE A 107 14.93 -3.20 20.20
N ASP A 108 14.82 -4.06 19.17
CA ASP A 108 15.94 -4.45 18.34
C ASP A 108 16.16 -3.42 17.23
N VAL A 109 17.36 -2.83 17.21
CA VAL A 109 17.76 -1.83 16.21
C VAL A 109 17.83 -2.44 14.80
N GLU A 110 18.18 -3.72 14.67
CA GLU A 110 18.23 -4.38 13.35
C GLU A 110 16.80 -4.64 12.80
N VAL A 111 15.85 -4.97 13.65
CA VAL A 111 14.43 -5.00 13.27
C VAL A 111 13.98 -3.62 12.80
N PHE A 112 14.37 -2.55 13.50
CA PHE A 112 14.04 -1.19 13.10
C PHE A 112 14.66 -0.83 11.74
N ARG A 113 15.95 -1.15 11.52
CA ARG A 113 16.61 -0.95 10.22
C ARG A 113 15.91 -1.70 9.10
N GLY A 114 15.56 -2.95 9.31
CA GLY A 114 14.84 -3.77 8.34
C GLY A 114 13.51 -3.15 7.94
N GLU A 115 12.73 -2.70 8.92
CA GLU A 115 11.44 -2.05 8.70
C GLU A 115 11.56 -0.71 7.94
N LEU A 116 12.58 0.10 8.24
CA LEU A 116 12.88 1.32 7.48
C LEU A 116 13.34 0.97 6.06
N ASN A 117 14.21 -0.04 5.91
CA ASN A 117 14.76 -0.43 4.61
C ASN A 117 13.68 -0.90 3.64
N VAL A 118 12.75 -1.73 4.10
CA VAL A 118 11.67 -2.23 3.24
C VAL A 118 10.64 -1.14 2.95
N LYS A 119 10.12 -0.47 4.00
CA LYS A 119 8.95 0.39 3.86
C LYS A 119 9.30 1.81 3.39
N VAL A 120 10.37 2.41 3.90
CA VAL A 120 10.73 3.80 3.59
C VAL A 120 11.72 3.85 2.43
N LEU A 121 12.87 3.19 2.59
CA LEU A 121 13.90 3.20 1.54
C LEU A 121 13.45 2.40 0.31
N GLY A 122 12.66 1.34 0.48
CA GLY A 122 12.07 0.61 -0.62
C GLY A 122 11.11 1.46 -1.45
N ALA A 123 10.25 2.25 -0.80
CA ALA A 123 9.39 3.20 -1.49
C ALA A 123 10.22 4.29 -2.22
N LEU A 124 11.27 4.81 -1.57
CA LEU A 124 12.17 5.78 -2.20
C LEU A 124 12.83 5.22 -3.46
N ARG A 125 13.40 4.01 -3.40
CA ARG A 125 13.99 3.33 -4.58
C ARG A 125 12.97 3.19 -5.72
N CYS A 126 11.76 2.73 -5.41
CA CYS A 126 10.70 2.61 -6.41
C CYS A 126 10.39 3.96 -7.06
N ILE A 127 10.27 5.03 -6.27
CA ILE A 127 10.02 6.38 -6.75
C ILE A 127 11.17 6.86 -7.64
N GLN A 128 12.42 6.69 -7.22
CA GLN A 128 13.60 7.11 -7.99
C GLN A 128 13.65 6.46 -9.39
N HIS A 129 13.29 5.18 -9.50
CA HIS A 129 13.29 4.49 -10.79
C HIS A 129 12.05 4.79 -11.64
N VAL A 130 10.90 5.09 -11.02
CA VAL A 130 9.65 5.37 -11.75
C VAL A 130 9.54 6.84 -12.17
N ALA A 131 9.97 7.77 -11.34
CA ALA A 131 9.80 9.20 -11.57
C ALA A 131 10.34 9.70 -12.94
N PRO A 132 11.50 9.26 -13.47
CA PRO A 132 11.95 9.67 -14.80
C PRO A 132 10.97 9.28 -15.92
N HIS A 133 10.23 8.18 -15.78
CA HIS A 133 9.22 7.76 -16.76
C HIS A 133 7.98 8.64 -16.69
N MET A 134 7.52 8.98 -15.49
CA MET A 134 6.39 9.88 -15.27
C MET A 134 6.70 11.32 -15.71
N ILE A 135 7.90 11.83 -15.40
CA ILE A 135 8.36 13.17 -15.83
C ILE A 135 8.33 13.31 -17.35
N ARG A 136 8.85 12.31 -18.09
CA ARG A 136 8.82 12.34 -19.57
C ARG A 136 7.40 12.35 -20.13
N ARG A 137 6.41 11.82 -19.39
CA ARG A 137 4.98 11.82 -19.79
C ARG A 137 4.23 13.06 -19.30
N GLY A 138 4.81 13.85 -18.39
CA GLY A 138 4.15 15.00 -17.76
C GLY A 138 2.96 14.61 -16.89
N TRP A 139 2.89 13.34 -16.43
CA TRP A 139 1.79 12.82 -15.61
C TRP A 139 2.23 11.64 -14.76
N GLY A 140 1.78 11.59 -13.52
CA GLY A 140 2.01 10.45 -12.64
C GLY A 140 1.21 10.52 -11.35
N ARG A 141 0.98 9.35 -10.75
CA ARG A 141 0.36 9.18 -9.43
C ARG A 141 1.20 8.23 -8.59
N ILE A 142 1.70 8.72 -7.47
CA ILE A 142 2.47 7.92 -6.51
C ILE A 142 1.71 7.90 -5.20
N ILE A 143 1.34 6.71 -4.73
CA ILE A 143 0.59 6.52 -3.50
C ILE A 143 1.41 5.64 -2.55
N ASN A 144 1.76 6.18 -1.39
CA ASN A 144 2.51 5.48 -0.36
C ASN A 144 1.57 4.97 0.73
N ILE A 145 1.53 3.65 0.96
CA ILE A 145 0.72 3.04 2.01
C ILE A 145 1.51 3.06 3.33
N SER A 146 1.12 3.95 4.22
CA SER A 146 1.71 4.12 5.55
C SER A 146 0.92 3.35 6.63
N GLY A 147 0.37 4.03 7.62
CA GLY A 147 -0.49 3.45 8.66
C GLY A 147 -0.78 4.42 9.80
N MET A 148 -1.85 4.16 10.55
CA MET A 148 -2.31 5.03 11.65
C MET A 148 -1.30 5.22 12.78
N ASN A 149 -0.29 4.36 12.91
CA ASN A 149 0.81 4.58 13.87
C ASN A 149 1.61 5.86 13.59
N ALA A 150 1.46 6.50 12.43
CA ALA A 150 2.00 7.84 12.19
C ALA A 150 1.31 8.92 13.05
N ARG A 151 0.11 8.64 13.54
CA ARG A 151 -0.72 9.58 14.31
C ARG A 151 -0.98 9.12 15.75
N ASN A 152 -0.49 7.93 16.12
CA ASN A 152 -0.72 7.31 17.42
C ASN A 152 0.59 6.82 18.02
N ALA A 153 0.74 7.03 19.33
CA ALA A 153 1.77 6.36 20.13
C ALA A 153 1.44 4.86 20.27
N GLY A 154 2.40 4.08 20.77
CA GLY A 154 2.24 2.63 21.02
C GLY A 154 3.24 1.76 20.29
N SER A 155 4.00 2.30 19.35
CA SER A 155 5.09 1.59 18.67
C SER A 155 6.15 2.58 18.18
N VAL A 156 7.33 2.55 18.80
CA VAL A 156 8.47 3.38 18.38
C VAL A 156 8.82 3.12 16.91
N ILE A 157 9.00 1.85 16.54
CA ILE A 157 9.33 1.44 15.16
C ILE A 157 8.19 1.81 14.20
N GLY A 158 6.95 1.44 14.56
CA GLY A 158 5.78 1.68 13.72
C GLY A 158 5.52 3.17 13.47
N SER A 159 5.63 4.00 14.50
CA SER A 159 5.44 5.44 14.37
C SER A 159 6.56 6.09 13.57
N ALA A 160 7.82 5.82 13.91
CA ALA A 160 8.97 6.42 13.23
C ALA A 160 8.97 6.12 11.73
N ARG A 161 8.80 4.84 11.32
CA ARG A 161 8.79 4.49 9.89
C ARG A 161 7.61 5.11 9.13
N ASN A 162 6.44 5.21 9.77
CA ASN A 162 5.26 5.76 9.12
C ASN A 162 5.36 7.30 9.00
N VAL A 163 5.88 7.99 10.01
CA VAL A 163 6.15 9.44 9.96
C VAL A 163 7.24 9.75 8.94
N ALA A 164 8.31 8.96 8.88
CA ALA A 164 9.36 9.12 7.86
C ALA A 164 8.79 9.05 6.44
N LEU A 165 7.87 8.13 6.17
CA LEU A 165 7.20 8.01 4.88
C LEU A 165 6.33 9.23 4.56
N VAL A 166 5.65 9.81 5.56
CA VAL A 166 4.88 11.06 5.40
C VAL A 166 5.80 12.22 5.02
N ALA A 167 6.87 12.42 5.80
CA ALA A 167 7.83 13.49 5.53
C ALA A 167 8.48 13.36 4.15
N MET A 168 8.88 12.15 3.78
CA MET A 168 9.42 11.85 2.44
C MET A 168 8.41 12.18 1.35
N THR A 169 7.15 11.77 1.51
CA THR A 169 6.08 12.03 0.54
C THR A 169 5.89 13.51 0.28
N LYS A 170 5.86 14.34 1.34
CA LYS A 170 5.68 15.80 1.17
C LYS A 170 6.83 16.44 0.38
N ASN A 171 8.07 16.09 0.71
CA ASN A 171 9.24 16.61 -0.01
C ASN A 171 9.22 16.23 -1.50
N ILE A 172 8.91 14.96 -1.79
CA ILE A 172 8.84 14.46 -3.18
C ILE A 172 7.65 15.06 -3.93
N ALA A 173 6.53 15.32 -3.27
CA ALA A 173 5.38 15.98 -3.88
C ALA A 173 5.69 17.42 -4.31
N ASP A 174 6.48 18.14 -3.50
CA ASP A 174 6.93 19.50 -3.85
C ASP A 174 7.91 19.49 -5.03
N GLU A 175 8.80 18.49 -5.11
CA GLU A 175 9.75 18.33 -6.20
C GLU A 175 9.08 17.90 -7.51
N LEU A 176 8.19 16.91 -7.47
CA LEU A 176 7.60 16.30 -8.65
C LEU A 176 6.30 16.99 -9.13
N GLY A 177 5.67 17.80 -8.29
CA GLY A 177 4.44 18.51 -8.60
C GLY A 177 4.52 19.36 -9.87
N PRO A 178 5.58 20.17 -10.11
CA PRO A 178 5.76 20.93 -11.35
C PRO A 178 5.80 20.07 -12.62
N HIS A 179 6.04 18.77 -12.50
CA HIS A 179 6.03 17.80 -13.60
C HIS A 179 4.69 17.07 -13.79
N GLY A 180 3.61 17.53 -13.12
CA GLY A 180 2.29 16.91 -13.22
C GLY A 180 2.14 15.59 -12.44
N ILE A 181 3.01 15.35 -11.46
CA ILE A 181 3.03 14.13 -10.66
C ILE A 181 2.51 14.43 -9.25
N ASN A 182 1.44 13.74 -8.85
CA ASN A 182 0.96 13.81 -7.47
C ASN A 182 1.57 12.68 -6.64
N VAL A 183 1.98 13.01 -5.42
CA VAL A 183 2.49 12.05 -4.44
C VAL A 183 1.68 12.18 -3.16
N THR A 184 1.04 11.08 -2.72
CA THR A 184 0.15 11.08 -1.55
C THR A 184 0.45 9.94 -0.59
N VAL A 185 0.00 10.06 0.65
CA VAL A 185 0.05 8.99 1.66
C VAL A 185 -1.36 8.55 2.02
N VAL A 186 -1.55 7.25 2.10
CA VAL A 186 -2.74 6.66 2.71
C VAL A 186 -2.35 6.03 4.06
N HIS A 187 -3.11 6.33 5.11
CA HIS A 187 -3.02 5.69 6.42
C HIS A 187 -4.18 4.72 6.62
N PRO A 188 -4.02 3.44 6.29
CA PRO A 188 -4.99 2.43 6.70
C PRO A 188 -5.07 2.36 8.24
N GLY A 189 -6.29 2.18 8.74
CA GLY A 189 -6.51 1.71 10.09
C GLY A 189 -6.17 0.23 10.25
N LEU A 190 -6.60 -0.36 11.35
CA LEU A 190 -6.53 -1.81 11.50
C LEU A 190 -7.48 -2.43 10.47
N THR A 191 -6.90 -3.07 9.47
CA THR A 191 -7.61 -3.56 8.28
C THR A 191 -7.73 -5.08 8.34
N LEU A 192 -8.95 -5.58 8.20
CA LEU A 192 -9.22 -7.01 8.08
C LEU A 192 -8.75 -7.49 6.70
N THR A 193 -7.69 -8.26 6.70
CA THR A 193 -7.12 -8.93 5.53
C THR A 193 -7.27 -10.43 5.69
N GLU A 194 -7.01 -11.22 4.65
CA GLU A 194 -7.11 -12.69 4.66
C GLU A 194 -6.31 -13.29 5.83
N ARG A 195 -5.12 -12.76 6.09
CA ARG A 195 -4.28 -13.17 7.22
C ARG A 195 -4.94 -12.94 8.57
N TYR A 196 -5.50 -11.74 8.76
CA TYR A 196 -6.16 -11.39 10.02
C TYR A 196 -7.48 -12.15 10.19
N HIS A 197 -8.16 -12.46 9.09
CA HIS A 197 -9.34 -13.31 9.11
C HIS A 197 -8.99 -14.72 9.61
N ALA A 198 -7.96 -15.36 9.04
CA ALA A 198 -7.49 -16.66 9.48
C ALA A 198 -7.01 -16.66 10.95
N GLN A 199 -6.36 -15.58 11.41
CA GLN A 199 -6.01 -15.43 12.83
C GLN A 199 -7.24 -15.29 13.73
N ALA A 200 -8.27 -14.57 13.29
CA ALA A 200 -9.51 -14.43 14.03
C ALA A 200 -10.28 -15.75 14.11
N GLU A 201 -10.29 -16.54 13.04
CA GLU A 201 -10.86 -17.90 13.05
C GLU A 201 -10.17 -18.80 14.07
N ALA A 202 -8.84 -18.83 14.09
CA ALA A 202 -8.08 -19.61 15.07
C ALA A 202 -8.39 -19.16 16.51
N THR A 203 -8.43 -17.85 16.76
CA THR A 203 -8.76 -17.28 18.07
C THR A 203 -10.21 -17.59 18.48
N ALA A 204 -11.16 -17.52 17.55
CA ALA A 204 -12.55 -17.85 17.80
C ALA A 204 -12.73 -19.31 18.20
N ALA A 205 -12.04 -20.22 17.48
CA ALA A 205 -12.03 -21.65 17.79
C ALA A 205 -11.41 -21.94 19.17
N GLU A 206 -10.28 -21.31 19.51
CA GLU A 206 -9.60 -21.45 20.81
C GLU A 206 -10.48 -20.94 21.96
N ARG A 207 -11.17 -19.81 21.77
CA ARG A 207 -12.02 -19.19 22.81
C ARG A 207 -13.42 -19.77 22.87
N GLY A 208 -13.85 -20.60 21.90
CA GLY A 208 -15.21 -21.11 21.81
C GLY A 208 -16.27 -20.02 21.60
N VAL A 209 -15.93 -18.94 20.90
CA VAL A 209 -16.84 -17.82 20.63
C VAL A 209 -17.08 -17.66 19.11
N PRO A 210 -18.16 -16.99 18.68
CA PRO A 210 -18.38 -16.70 17.26
C PRO A 210 -17.22 -15.89 16.66
N LEU A 211 -16.85 -16.17 15.41
CA LEU A 211 -15.82 -15.44 14.65
C LEU A 211 -16.09 -13.93 14.64
N GLU A 212 -17.34 -13.55 14.44
CA GLU A 212 -17.76 -12.14 14.40
C GLU A 212 -17.45 -11.40 15.70
N THR A 213 -17.54 -12.08 16.85
CA THR A 213 -17.17 -11.52 18.15
C THR A 213 -15.70 -11.12 18.17
N VAL A 214 -14.80 -12.02 17.74
CA VAL A 214 -13.36 -11.74 17.68
C VAL A 214 -13.04 -10.64 16.68
N ILE A 215 -13.68 -10.65 15.53
CA ILE A 215 -13.51 -9.61 14.50
C ILE A 215 -13.95 -8.24 15.06
N ASN A 216 -15.12 -8.14 15.65
CA ASN A 216 -15.66 -6.87 16.16
C ASN A 216 -14.86 -6.34 17.34
N GLU A 217 -14.43 -7.19 18.27
CA GLU A 217 -13.58 -6.79 19.40
C GLU A 217 -12.26 -6.16 18.93
N ARG A 218 -11.65 -6.70 17.87
CA ARG A 218 -10.34 -6.26 17.39
C ARG A 218 -10.41 -5.14 16.37
N PHE A 219 -11.36 -5.19 15.45
CA PHE A 219 -11.42 -4.33 14.27
C PHE A 219 -12.55 -3.29 14.32
N GLY A 220 -13.52 -3.46 15.21
CA GLY A 220 -14.68 -2.57 15.35
C GLY A 220 -14.43 -1.31 16.19
N ALA A 221 -13.23 -1.07 16.68
CA ALA A 221 -12.92 0.04 17.58
C ALA A 221 -12.82 1.44 16.90
N ASN A 222 -13.26 1.57 15.65
CA ASN A 222 -13.36 2.86 14.95
C ASN A 222 -14.75 3.49 15.16
N VAL A 223 -14.92 4.76 14.71
CA VAL A 223 -16.18 5.50 14.89
C VAL A 223 -17.37 4.88 14.13
N LEU A 224 -17.09 4.20 13.01
CA LEU A 224 -18.14 3.49 12.24
C LEU A 224 -18.60 2.20 12.91
N GLY A 225 -17.89 1.70 13.93
CA GLY A 225 -18.24 0.47 14.65
C GLY A 225 -18.19 -0.80 13.79
N ARG A 226 -17.47 -0.78 12.66
CA ARG A 226 -17.29 -1.94 11.78
C ARG A 226 -15.83 -2.13 11.36
N PRO A 227 -15.41 -3.36 11.08
CA PRO A 227 -14.08 -3.62 10.51
C PRO A 227 -13.86 -2.83 9.20
N MET A 228 -12.66 -2.24 9.05
CA MET A 228 -12.20 -1.77 7.74
C MET A 228 -11.60 -2.95 7.00
N THR A 229 -11.91 -3.08 5.73
CA THR A 229 -11.43 -4.15 4.86
C THR A 229 -10.36 -3.64 3.90
N ALA A 230 -9.66 -4.56 3.23
CA ALA A 230 -8.68 -4.21 2.22
C ALA A 230 -9.31 -3.44 1.05
N ILE A 231 -10.57 -3.74 0.71
CA ILE A 231 -11.30 -3.07 -0.37
C ILE A 231 -11.68 -1.63 0.00
N ASP A 232 -11.99 -1.33 1.28
CA ASP A 232 -12.22 0.06 1.72
C ASP A 232 -10.97 0.93 1.46
N VAL A 233 -9.77 0.36 1.65
CA VAL A 233 -8.50 1.05 1.34
C VAL A 233 -8.30 1.15 -0.17
N ALA A 234 -8.59 0.08 -0.91
CA ALA A 234 -8.40 0.04 -2.35
C ALA A 234 -9.24 1.10 -3.08
N TYR A 235 -10.50 1.32 -2.69
CA TYR A 235 -11.35 2.36 -3.29
C TYR A 235 -10.72 3.76 -3.18
N VAL A 236 -10.17 4.10 -2.01
CA VAL A 236 -9.52 5.41 -1.81
C VAL A 236 -8.23 5.51 -2.63
N VAL A 237 -7.42 4.46 -2.67
CA VAL A 237 -6.17 4.43 -3.45
C VAL A 237 -6.45 4.53 -4.94
N THR A 238 -7.46 3.83 -5.44
CA THR A 238 -7.86 3.86 -6.84
C THR A 238 -8.39 5.25 -7.24
N PHE A 239 -9.15 5.92 -6.37
CA PHE A 239 -9.53 7.31 -6.56
C PHE A 239 -8.30 8.23 -6.61
N LEU A 240 -7.35 8.10 -5.69
CA LEU A 240 -6.11 8.89 -5.67
C LEU A 240 -5.21 8.64 -6.88
N ALA A 241 -5.28 7.46 -7.47
CA ALA A 241 -4.57 7.10 -8.70
C ALA A 241 -5.18 7.75 -9.96
N SER A 242 -6.38 8.30 -9.87
CA SER A 242 -7.11 8.87 -11.00
C SER A 242 -6.73 10.33 -11.28
N PRO A 243 -6.99 10.85 -12.50
CA PRO A 243 -6.89 12.28 -12.79
C PRO A 243 -7.89 13.12 -11.99
N LYS A 244 -8.96 12.52 -11.45
CA LYS A 244 -9.97 13.22 -10.62
C LYS A 244 -9.41 13.69 -9.28
N ALA A 245 -8.31 13.09 -8.79
CA ALA A 245 -7.65 13.44 -7.54
C ALA A 245 -6.52 14.48 -7.69
N THR A 246 -6.41 15.15 -8.84
CA THR A 246 -5.31 16.10 -9.14
C THR A 246 -5.11 17.19 -8.07
N ALA A 247 -6.17 17.63 -7.40
CA ALA A 247 -6.09 18.65 -6.35
C ALA A 247 -5.46 18.14 -5.03
N ILE A 248 -5.25 16.82 -4.88
CA ILE A 248 -4.69 16.20 -3.66
C ILE A 248 -3.23 15.88 -3.92
N ASN A 249 -2.30 16.67 -3.36
CA ASN A 249 -0.86 16.46 -3.52
C ASN A 249 -0.10 16.77 -2.23
N GLY A 250 0.86 15.93 -1.87
CA GLY A 250 1.65 16.06 -0.65
C GLY A 250 0.84 15.81 0.64
N ASP A 251 -0.35 15.25 0.54
CA ASP A 251 -1.32 15.13 1.60
C ASP A 251 -1.41 13.70 2.16
N VAL A 252 -2.05 13.57 3.32
CA VAL A 252 -2.20 12.32 4.07
C VAL A 252 -3.67 12.01 4.30
N ILE A 253 -4.14 10.93 3.69
CA ILE A 253 -5.53 10.50 3.76
C ILE A 253 -5.64 9.30 4.73
N ALA A 254 -6.43 9.45 5.81
CA ALA A 254 -6.73 8.36 6.72
C ALA A 254 -7.92 7.53 6.21
N VAL A 255 -7.72 6.21 6.13
CA VAL A 255 -8.76 5.23 5.78
C VAL A 255 -8.89 4.26 6.96
N ALA A 256 -9.57 4.72 8.00
CA ALA A 256 -9.60 4.04 9.30
C ALA A 256 -11.00 3.99 9.95
N GLY A 257 -12.06 4.34 9.21
CA GLY A 257 -13.41 4.38 9.76
C GLY A 257 -13.64 5.44 10.84
N GLY A 258 -12.79 6.49 10.87
CA GLY A 258 -12.73 7.49 11.93
C GLY A 258 -11.97 6.98 13.17
N TYR A 259 -11.02 7.78 13.64
CA TYR A 259 -10.31 7.48 14.89
C TYR A 259 -10.97 8.22 16.04
N PRO A 260 -11.44 7.52 17.11
CA PRO A 260 -12.19 8.19 18.17
C PRO A 260 -11.41 9.34 18.81
N ARG A 261 -12.06 10.50 18.96
CA ARG A 261 -11.53 11.69 19.62
C ARG A 261 -10.24 12.27 19.04
N ALA A 262 -9.88 11.90 17.80
CA ALA A 262 -8.72 12.46 17.13
C ALA A 262 -9.14 13.60 16.19
N ILE A 263 -8.48 14.75 16.31
CA ILE A 263 -8.58 15.88 15.39
C ILE A 263 -7.23 15.99 14.69
N TYR A 264 -7.26 15.98 13.36
CA TYR A 264 -6.04 16.09 12.53
C TYR A 264 -6.02 17.44 11.81
N TYR A 265 -4.90 18.14 11.85
CA TYR A 265 -4.61 19.36 11.08
C TYR A 265 -3.33 19.19 10.31
#